data_c0f79ef69f0665739d0de97e5bc8ac8e
#
_entry.id   c0f79ef69f0665739d0de97e5bc8ac8e
#
_cell.length_a   1.000
_cell.length_b   1.000
_cell.length_c   1.000
_cell.angle_alpha   90.00
_cell.angle_beta   90.00
_cell.angle_gamma   90.00
#
_symmetry.space_group_name_H-M   'P 1'
#
loop_
_entity.id
_entity.type
_entity.pdbx_description
1 polymer ?
#
loop_
_entity_poly.entity_id
_entity_poly.type
_entity_poly.pdbx_seq_one_letter_code
_entity_poly.pdbx_strand_id
1 'polypeptide(L)'
;MSTRFDDPFFSLQDGVAETRHVFMQGNHLPARFVPGFHIAELGFGTGLNLLIAWDAWTDLAMAGPLRFTSFEAYPMTQADMIRAHRSFPAFGGKRDLLAQAWSGAGGVIELPGLHAEVIEGDARITLPRWHDKADAWFLDGFSPAKNPEMWSSELMVEVGKHTHAHGTAATYTAAGFVRRGLGDAGFTVERVPGFGRKRHMTCARMPT
;
A
#
# COMPACT_ATOMS: atom_id res chain seq x y z
N MET A 1 10.82 -6.50 12.25
CA MET A 1 10.22 -5.86 13.45
C MET A 1 10.59 -4.40 13.47
N SER A 2 9.61 -3.52 13.58
CA SER A 2 9.84 -2.12 13.89
C SER A 2 10.13 -2.00 15.40
N THR A 3 11.25 -1.43 15.77
CA THR A 3 11.59 -1.19 17.19
C THR A 3 10.75 -0.08 17.81
N ARG A 4 10.22 0.82 16.97
CA ARG A 4 9.40 1.96 17.39
C ARG A 4 7.96 1.56 17.70
N PHE A 5 7.38 0.69 16.89
CA PHE A 5 5.96 0.29 17.00
C PHE A 5 5.79 -1.12 17.58
N ASP A 6 6.90 -1.83 17.81
CA ASP A 6 6.90 -3.22 18.27
C ASP A 6 5.93 -4.09 17.42
N ASP A 7 5.97 -3.89 16.10
CA ASP A 7 5.10 -4.55 15.12
C ASP A 7 5.94 -5.04 13.94
N PRO A 8 5.64 -6.21 13.34
CA PRO A 8 6.35 -6.67 12.16
C PRO A 8 5.98 -5.83 10.93
N PHE A 9 6.96 -5.59 10.04
CA PHE A 9 6.72 -4.92 8.75
C PHE A 9 5.87 -5.74 7.78
N PHE A 10 5.79 -7.04 7.96
CA PHE A 10 4.98 -7.98 7.17
C PHE A 10 4.72 -9.25 8.00
N SER A 11 3.73 -10.04 7.58
CA SER A 11 3.43 -11.32 8.25
C SER A 11 4.64 -12.25 8.19
N LEU A 12 5.09 -12.71 9.36
CA LEU A 12 6.25 -13.61 9.48
C LEU A 12 6.00 -15.00 8.86
N GLN A 13 4.73 -15.38 8.67
CA GLN A 13 4.37 -16.70 8.17
C GLN A 13 4.17 -16.73 6.65
N ASP A 14 3.51 -15.72 6.08
CA ASP A 14 3.30 -15.61 4.63
C ASP A 14 2.88 -14.17 4.24
N GLY A 15 3.82 -13.23 4.28
CA GLY A 15 3.56 -11.85 3.93
C GLY A 15 3.13 -11.65 2.47
N VAL A 16 3.64 -12.48 1.56
CA VAL A 16 3.29 -12.42 0.13
C VAL A 16 1.82 -12.81 -0.09
N ALA A 17 1.37 -13.92 0.52
CA ALA A 17 -0.01 -14.36 0.38
C ALA A 17 -0.97 -13.41 1.10
N GLU A 18 -0.61 -12.86 2.26
CA GLU A 18 -1.41 -11.84 2.95
C GLU A 18 -1.56 -10.60 2.09
N THR A 19 -0.47 -10.07 1.54
CA THR A 19 -0.50 -8.89 0.64
C THR A 19 -1.36 -9.14 -0.60
N ARG A 20 -1.22 -10.30 -1.23
CA ARG A 20 -2.07 -10.68 -2.37
C ARG A 20 -3.55 -10.72 -2.00
N HIS A 21 -3.90 -11.31 -0.86
CA HIS A 21 -5.28 -11.39 -0.40
C HIS A 21 -5.83 -10.01 -0.01
N VAL A 22 -5.11 -9.27 0.84
CA VAL A 22 -5.61 -8.02 1.39
C VAL A 22 -5.62 -6.92 0.35
N PHE A 23 -4.47 -6.68 -0.31
CA PHE A 23 -4.31 -5.49 -1.12
C PHE A 23 -4.61 -5.71 -2.59
N MET A 24 -4.19 -6.83 -3.17
CA MET A 24 -4.51 -7.10 -4.58
C MET A 24 -5.96 -7.52 -4.74
N GLN A 25 -6.39 -8.61 -4.10
CA GLN A 25 -7.77 -9.09 -4.22
C GLN A 25 -8.78 -8.11 -3.62
N GLY A 26 -8.46 -7.49 -2.47
CA GLY A 26 -9.30 -6.48 -1.83
C GLY A 26 -9.57 -5.25 -2.70
N ASN A 27 -8.68 -4.93 -3.63
CA ASN A 27 -8.83 -3.89 -4.65
C ASN A 27 -9.26 -4.44 -6.03
N HIS A 28 -9.61 -5.71 -6.12
CA HIS A 28 -9.95 -6.39 -7.39
C HIS A 28 -8.83 -6.32 -8.43
N LEU A 29 -7.57 -6.33 -7.99
CA LEU A 29 -6.40 -6.38 -8.86
C LEU A 29 -5.95 -7.84 -9.09
N PRO A 30 -5.41 -8.14 -10.26
CA PRO A 30 -5.03 -7.24 -11.34
C PRO A 30 -6.16 -6.97 -12.37
N ALA A 31 -7.38 -7.51 -12.20
CA ALA A 31 -8.46 -7.42 -13.20
C ALA A 31 -8.85 -5.97 -13.58
N ARG A 32 -8.58 -5.00 -12.69
CA ARG A 32 -8.85 -3.57 -12.92
C ARG A 32 -7.69 -2.81 -13.55
N PHE A 33 -6.56 -3.43 -13.82
CA PHE A 33 -5.44 -2.73 -14.43
C PHE A 33 -5.77 -2.22 -15.83
N VAL A 34 -5.52 -0.95 -16.03
CA VAL A 34 -5.60 -0.25 -17.32
C VAL A 34 -4.36 0.64 -17.49
N PRO A 35 -3.95 1.02 -18.70
CA PRO A 35 -2.84 1.95 -18.87
C PRO A 35 -2.98 3.21 -18.04
N GLY A 36 -1.93 3.59 -17.31
CA GLY A 36 -1.93 4.76 -16.43
C GLY A 36 -2.50 4.51 -15.03
N PHE A 37 -2.87 3.27 -14.69
CA PHE A 37 -3.38 2.91 -13.36
C PHE A 37 -2.44 3.37 -12.25
N HIS A 38 -3.00 4.00 -11.22
CA HIS A 38 -2.26 4.56 -10.11
C HIS A 38 -2.66 3.91 -8.79
N ILE A 39 -1.71 3.29 -8.12
CA ILE A 39 -1.86 2.80 -6.74
C ILE A 39 -1.26 3.82 -5.79
N ALA A 40 -1.97 4.16 -4.72
CA ALA A 40 -1.40 4.87 -3.59
C ALA A 40 -1.37 3.99 -2.34
N GLU A 41 -0.43 4.25 -1.45
CA GLU A 41 -0.18 3.43 -0.26
C GLU A 41 0.11 4.29 0.97
N LEU A 42 -0.39 3.88 2.12
CA LEU A 42 0.07 4.36 3.42
C LEU A 42 0.98 3.31 4.07
N GLY A 43 2.27 3.66 4.25
CA GLY A 43 3.27 2.79 4.83
C GLY A 43 4.01 1.93 3.79
N PHE A 44 5.17 2.41 3.32
CA PHE A 44 5.99 1.72 2.33
C PHE A 44 6.66 0.46 2.89
N GLY A 45 7.11 0.55 4.13
CA GLY A 45 7.79 -0.55 4.82
C GLY A 45 8.94 -1.15 4.02
N THR A 46 8.83 -2.41 3.62
CA THR A 46 9.84 -3.11 2.82
C THR A 46 9.64 -2.98 1.30
N GLY A 47 8.60 -2.28 0.85
CA GLY A 47 8.20 -2.22 -0.55
C GLY A 47 7.59 -3.53 -1.09
N LEU A 48 7.13 -4.43 -0.20
CA LEU A 48 6.53 -5.71 -0.61
C LEU A 48 5.27 -5.51 -1.45
N ASN A 49 4.41 -4.58 -1.06
CA ASN A 49 3.17 -4.31 -1.78
C ASN A 49 3.47 -3.77 -3.19
N LEU A 50 4.45 -2.88 -3.32
CA LEU A 50 4.93 -2.39 -4.61
C LEU A 50 5.50 -3.53 -5.47
N LEU A 51 6.33 -4.42 -4.91
CA LEU A 51 6.88 -5.57 -5.63
C LEU A 51 5.78 -6.47 -6.19
N ILE A 52 4.75 -6.76 -5.42
CA ILE A 52 3.64 -7.63 -5.82
C ILE A 52 2.79 -6.96 -6.91
N ALA A 53 2.50 -5.67 -6.77
CA ALA A 53 1.73 -4.92 -7.77
C ALA A 53 2.50 -4.79 -9.09
N TRP A 54 3.79 -4.46 -9.03
CA TRP A 54 4.68 -4.37 -10.18
C TRP A 54 4.87 -5.72 -10.88
N ASP A 55 4.99 -6.81 -10.12
CA ASP A 55 5.06 -8.17 -10.65
C ASP A 55 3.81 -8.50 -11.48
N ALA A 56 2.64 -8.30 -10.91
CA ALA A 56 1.37 -8.52 -11.59
C ALA A 56 1.17 -7.62 -12.81
N TRP A 57 1.64 -6.36 -12.78
CA TRP A 57 1.58 -5.44 -13.91
C TRP A 57 2.42 -5.92 -15.09
N THR A 58 3.63 -6.35 -14.82
CA THR A 58 4.57 -6.83 -15.85
C THR A 58 4.15 -8.18 -16.42
N ASP A 59 3.58 -9.07 -15.60
CA ASP A 59 3.06 -10.37 -16.06
C ASP A 59 1.91 -10.21 -17.08
N LEU A 60 1.13 -9.15 -16.95
CA LEU A 60 0.06 -8.81 -17.91
C LEU A 60 0.55 -8.04 -19.13
N ALA A 61 1.85 -7.74 -19.22
CA ALA A 61 2.45 -6.95 -20.31
C ALA A 61 1.68 -5.63 -20.55
N MET A 62 1.25 -4.96 -19.48
CA MET A 62 0.48 -3.72 -19.55
C MET A 62 1.29 -2.60 -20.24
N ALA A 63 0.60 -1.78 -21.03
CA ALA A 63 1.23 -0.65 -21.71
C ALA A 63 1.58 0.48 -20.72
N GLY A 64 2.82 0.97 -20.83
CA GLY A 64 3.35 2.02 -19.94
C GLY A 64 3.69 1.51 -18.53
N PRO A 65 4.21 2.37 -17.68
CA PRO A 65 4.55 2.02 -16.31
C PRO A 65 3.31 1.97 -15.41
N LEU A 66 3.33 1.05 -14.42
CA LEU A 66 2.48 1.17 -13.24
C LEU A 66 2.89 2.42 -12.47
N ARG A 67 1.93 3.26 -12.11
CA ARG A 67 2.16 4.39 -11.20
C ARG A 67 1.91 3.94 -9.76
N PHE A 68 2.85 4.22 -8.87
CA PHE A 68 2.76 3.84 -7.46
C PHE A 68 3.28 4.98 -6.57
N THR A 69 2.46 5.49 -5.67
CA THR A 69 2.88 6.50 -4.69
C THR A 69 2.69 5.97 -3.27
N SER A 70 3.73 6.00 -2.47
CA SER A 70 3.66 5.58 -1.06
C SER A 70 4.05 6.69 -0.11
N PHE A 71 3.36 6.80 1.03
CA PHE A 71 3.65 7.76 2.10
C PHE A 71 4.30 7.02 3.25
N GLU A 72 5.55 7.40 3.60
CA GLU A 72 6.36 6.70 4.61
C GLU A 72 7.05 7.69 5.54
N ALA A 73 6.75 7.58 6.82
CA ALA A 73 7.32 8.49 7.82
C ALA A 73 8.73 8.09 8.30
N TYR A 74 9.10 6.82 8.14
CA TYR A 74 10.35 6.26 8.67
C TYR A 74 10.98 5.30 7.65
N PRO A 75 11.45 5.81 6.52
CA PRO A 75 12.04 4.98 5.48
C PRO A 75 13.18 4.12 6.05
N MET A 76 13.17 2.85 5.70
CA MET A 76 14.27 1.97 6.12
C MET A 76 15.50 2.23 5.27
N THR A 77 16.68 1.92 5.82
CA THR A 77 17.91 2.03 5.05
C THR A 77 17.95 1.04 3.88
N GLN A 78 18.71 1.36 2.84
CA GLN A 78 18.91 0.42 1.73
C GLN A 78 19.43 -0.95 2.19
N ALA A 79 20.35 -0.96 3.17
CA ALA A 79 20.87 -2.20 3.73
C ALA A 79 19.79 -3.05 4.43
N ASP A 80 18.84 -2.40 5.10
CA ASP A 80 17.70 -3.09 5.73
C ASP A 80 16.74 -3.64 4.69
N MET A 81 16.46 -2.89 3.63
CA MET A 81 15.65 -3.35 2.52
C MET A 81 16.26 -4.58 1.84
N ILE A 82 17.56 -4.55 1.53
CA ILE A 82 18.28 -5.70 0.96
C ILE A 82 18.14 -6.92 1.88
N ARG A 83 18.26 -6.74 3.20
CA ARG A 83 18.07 -7.85 4.15
C ARG A 83 16.64 -8.38 4.15
N ALA A 84 15.65 -7.50 4.16
CA ALA A 84 14.24 -7.87 4.15
C ALA A 84 13.86 -8.62 2.86
N HIS A 85 14.39 -8.20 1.73
CA HIS A 85 14.11 -8.79 0.42
C HIS A 85 14.61 -10.23 0.25
N ARG A 86 15.57 -10.68 1.10
CA ARG A 86 15.95 -12.11 1.15
C ARG A 86 14.79 -13.03 1.49
N SER A 87 13.78 -12.49 2.18
CA SER A 87 12.54 -13.21 2.51
C SER A 87 11.55 -13.33 1.34
N PHE A 88 11.84 -12.69 0.19
CA PHE A 88 10.96 -12.64 -0.97
C PHE A 88 11.60 -13.28 -2.22
N PRO A 89 12.01 -14.57 -2.17
CA PRO A 89 12.73 -15.20 -3.28
C PRO A 89 11.89 -15.29 -4.57
N ALA A 90 10.56 -15.27 -4.47
CA ALA A 90 9.65 -15.36 -5.61
C ALA A 90 9.78 -14.21 -6.62
N PHE A 91 10.30 -13.03 -6.21
CA PHE A 91 10.39 -11.86 -7.10
C PHE A 91 11.73 -11.74 -7.83
N GLY A 92 12.66 -12.68 -7.63
CA GLY A 92 13.90 -12.78 -8.40
C GLY A 92 14.64 -11.44 -8.55
N GLY A 93 14.96 -11.07 -9.79
CA GLY A 93 15.67 -9.83 -10.10
C GLY A 93 14.90 -8.55 -9.78
N LYS A 94 13.57 -8.56 -9.73
CA LYS A 94 12.77 -7.35 -9.42
C LYS A 94 13.04 -6.82 -8.03
N ARG A 95 13.15 -7.72 -7.03
CA ARG A 95 13.50 -7.34 -5.66
C ARG A 95 14.89 -6.70 -5.58
N ASP A 96 15.84 -7.22 -6.36
CA ASP A 96 17.21 -6.73 -6.38
C ASP A 96 17.27 -5.36 -7.08
N LEU A 97 16.53 -5.17 -8.17
CA LEU A 97 16.37 -3.88 -8.84
C LEU A 97 15.76 -2.83 -7.92
N LEU A 98 14.66 -3.16 -7.22
CA LEU A 98 14.04 -2.24 -6.27
C LEU A 98 15.00 -1.88 -5.13
N ALA A 99 15.67 -2.86 -4.54
CA ALA A 99 16.60 -2.62 -3.45
C ALA A 99 17.82 -1.78 -3.89
N GLN A 100 18.29 -1.94 -5.13
CA GLN A 100 19.38 -1.11 -5.69
C GLN A 100 18.91 0.32 -5.98
N ALA A 101 17.70 0.51 -6.46
CA ALA A 101 17.12 1.83 -6.74
C ALA A 101 16.72 2.59 -5.46
N TRP A 102 16.53 1.89 -4.34
CA TRP A 102 16.13 2.48 -3.08
C TRP A 102 17.26 3.28 -2.43
N SER A 103 17.04 4.55 -2.21
CA SER A 103 18.04 5.47 -1.62
C SER A 103 18.17 5.38 -0.10
N GLY A 104 17.18 4.78 0.58
CA GLY A 104 17.04 4.83 2.04
C GLY A 104 16.30 6.07 2.56
N ALA A 105 15.76 6.87 1.66
CA ALA A 105 14.94 8.04 1.92
C ALA A 105 13.80 8.08 0.88
N GLY A 106 12.90 9.02 0.96
CA GLY A 106 11.90 9.25 -0.09
C GLY A 106 12.52 9.57 -1.45
N GLY A 107 11.69 9.60 -2.48
CA GLY A 107 12.11 9.95 -3.84
C GLY A 107 11.45 9.09 -4.92
N VAL A 108 11.84 9.38 -6.16
CA VAL A 108 11.31 8.69 -7.34
C VAL A 108 12.16 7.46 -7.67
N ILE A 109 11.49 6.38 -8.04
CA ILE A 109 12.07 5.11 -8.47
C ILE A 109 11.54 4.80 -9.87
N GLU A 110 12.44 4.81 -10.85
CA GLU A 110 12.15 4.46 -12.24
C GLU A 110 12.75 3.10 -12.57
N LEU A 111 11.88 2.12 -12.84
CA LEU A 111 12.27 0.78 -13.23
C LEU A 111 11.45 0.33 -14.45
N PRO A 112 11.87 -0.70 -15.19
CA PRO A 112 11.12 -1.20 -16.35
C PRO A 112 9.66 -1.53 -15.98
N GLY A 113 8.71 -0.78 -16.54
CA GLY A 113 7.28 -0.93 -16.27
C GLY A 113 6.81 -0.38 -14.91
N LEU A 114 7.61 0.43 -14.23
CA LEU A 114 7.27 1.04 -12.95
C LEU A 114 7.74 2.49 -12.89
N HIS A 115 6.82 3.37 -12.48
CA HIS A 115 7.10 4.72 -12.00
C HIS A 115 6.58 4.81 -10.57
N ALA A 116 7.46 4.80 -9.59
CA ALA A 116 7.08 4.88 -8.20
C ALA A 116 7.66 6.13 -7.53
N GLU A 117 6.92 6.68 -6.58
CA GLU A 117 7.36 7.77 -5.72
C GLU A 117 7.10 7.41 -4.26
N VAL A 118 8.11 7.54 -3.41
CA VAL A 118 7.96 7.43 -1.96
C VAL A 118 8.09 8.82 -1.36
N ILE A 119 7.00 9.33 -0.81
CA ILE A 119 6.92 10.64 -0.16
C ILE A 119 7.27 10.45 1.31
N GLU A 120 8.47 10.91 1.68
CA GLU A 120 8.94 10.83 3.06
C GLU A 120 8.22 11.86 3.94
N GLY A 121 7.74 11.41 5.08
CA GLY A 121 7.13 12.24 6.11
C GLY A 121 5.82 11.67 6.65
N ASP A 122 5.29 12.36 7.63
CA ASP A 122 3.99 12.01 8.23
C ASP A 122 2.86 12.17 7.18
N ALA A 123 2.14 11.09 6.90
CA ALA A 123 1.06 11.10 5.92
C ALA A 123 -0.03 12.14 6.22
N ARG A 124 -0.24 12.49 7.49
CA ARG A 124 -1.18 13.55 7.90
C ARG A 124 -0.78 14.94 7.40
N ILE A 125 0.51 15.11 7.06
CA ILE A 125 1.08 16.36 6.54
C ILE A 125 1.32 16.28 5.04
N THR A 126 1.80 15.14 4.57
CA THR A 126 2.25 14.98 3.18
C THR A 126 1.09 14.68 2.24
N LEU A 127 0.13 13.84 2.62
CA LEU A 127 -1.02 13.51 1.77
C LEU A 127 -1.90 14.74 1.42
N PRO A 128 -2.22 15.67 2.33
CA PRO A 128 -2.97 16.88 1.95
C PRO A 128 -2.27 17.78 0.91
N ARG A 129 -0.97 17.60 0.72
CA ARG A 129 -0.15 18.34 -0.25
C ARG A 129 0.09 17.61 -1.56
N TRP A 130 -0.31 16.36 -1.61
CA TRP A 130 -0.23 15.56 -2.82
C TRP A 130 -1.30 16.03 -3.81
N HIS A 131 -0.94 16.20 -5.08
CA HIS A 131 -1.82 16.82 -6.07
C HIS A 131 -2.45 15.81 -7.04
N ASP A 132 -2.28 14.54 -6.78
CA ASP A 132 -2.75 13.47 -7.64
C ASP A 132 -3.88 12.66 -6.98
N LYS A 133 -4.41 11.68 -7.70
CA LYS A 133 -5.42 10.73 -7.22
C LYS A 133 -5.03 9.32 -7.57
N ALA A 134 -5.54 8.38 -6.78
CA ALA A 134 -5.33 6.96 -6.97
C ALA A 134 -6.59 6.23 -7.45
N ASP A 135 -6.38 5.18 -8.24
CA ASP A 135 -7.40 4.20 -8.61
C ASP A 135 -7.58 3.12 -7.53
N ALA A 136 -6.52 2.88 -6.75
CA ALA A 136 -6.54 1.93 -5.64
C ALA A 136 -5.66 2.42 -4.49
N TRP A 137 -6.13 2.25 -3.26
CA TRP A 137 -5.39 2.51 -2.04
C TRP A 137 -5.02 1.21 -1.32
N PHE A 138 -3.76 1.08 -0.97
CA PHE A 138 -3.24 0.09 -0.05
C PHE A 138 -3.05 0.76 1.31
N LEU A 139 -4.03 0.60 2.21
CA LEU A 139 -3.97 1.18 3.54
C LEU A 139 -3.23 0.22 4.45
N ASP A 140 -1.89 0.28 4.37
CA ASP A 140 -0.95 -0.60 5.07
C ASP A 140 -0.12 0.23 6.05
N GLY A 141 -0.28 -0.06 7.30
CA GLY A 141 0.43 0.61 8.37
C GLY A 141 0.43 -0.28 9.60
N PHE A 142 1.19 0.10 10.59
CA PHE A 142 1.15 -0.60 11.88
C PHE A 142 -0.26 -0.60 12.47
N SER A 143 -0.56 -1.62 13.27
CA SER A 143 -1.92 -1.86 13.75
C SER A 143 -2.54 -0.61 14.38
N PRO A 144 -3.86 -0.38 14.22
CA PRO A 144 -4.54 0.79 14.78
C PRO A 144 -4.36 0.96 16.31
N ALA A 145 -4.09 -0.14 17.01
CA ALA A 145 -3.79 -0.09 18.44
C ALA A 145 -2.39 0.47 18.77
N LYS A 146 -1.44 0.32 17.83
CA LYS A 146 -0.04 0.73 17.99
C LYS A 146 0.30 2.04 17.28
N ASN A 147 -0.46 2.39 16.26
CA ASN A 147 -0.31 3.64 15.49
C ASN A 147 -1.67 4.23 15.13
N PRO A 148 -2.46 4.70 16.11
CA PRO A 148 -3.82 5.19 15.87
C PRO A 148 -3.86 6.42 14.96
N GLU A 149 -2.78 7.19 14.88
CA GLU A 149 -2.70 8.42 14.09
C GLU A 149 -2.81 8.16 12.59
N MET A 150 -2.26 7.04 12.08
CA MET A 150 -2.39 6.63 10.67
C MET A 150 -3.82 6.20 10.29
N TRP A 151 -4.69 6.06 11.28
CA TRP A 151 -6.07 5.60 11.07
C TRP A 151 -7.09 6.64 11.52
N SER A 152 -6.65 7.90 11.69
CA SER A 152 -7.52 8.99 12.09
C SER A 152 -8.57 9.29 11.01
N SER A 153 -9.74 9.79 11.41
CA SER A 153 -10.80 10.18 10.48
C SER A 153 -10.35 11.25 9.49
N GLU A 154 -9.51 12.17 9.95
CA GLU A 154 -8.98 13.24 9.11
C GLU A 154 -8.10 12.68 7.98
N LEU A 155 -7.25 11.69 8.28
CA LEU A 155 -6.43 11.05 7.26
C LEU A 155 -7.28 10.22 6.30
N MET A 156 -8.33 9.53 6.77
CA MET A 156 -9.25 8.81 5.89
C MET A 156 -10.02 9.76 4.97
N VAL A 157 -10.37 10.96 5.43
CA VAL A 157 -10.96 12.01 4.57
C VAL A 157 -9.98 12.43 3.47
N GLU A 158 -8.69 12.59 3.78
CA GLU A 158 -7.68 12.89 2.75
C GLU A 158 -7.53 11.73 1.76
N VAL A 159 -7.56 10.48 2.21
CA VAL A 159 -7.60 9.31 1.31
C VAL A 159 -8.78 9.40 0.35
N GLY A 160 -9.98 9.76 0.86
CA GLY A 160 -11.16 9.94 0.02
C GLY A 160 -11.01 11.04 -1.03
N LYS A 161 -10.49 12.21 -0.65
CA LYS A 161 -10.25 13.33 -1.58
C LYS A 161 -9.28 12.98 -2.71
N HIS A 162 -8.30 12.12 -2.42
CA HIS A 162 -7.27 11.66 -3.35
C HIS A 162 -7.61 10.32 -4.00
N THR A 163 -8.88 9.97 -4.07
CA THR A 163 -9.38 8.77 -4.77
C THR A 163 -10.15 9.19 -6.01
N HIS A 164 -9.91 8.51 -7.13
CA HIS A 164 -10.74 8.66 -8.33
C HIS A 164 -12.16 8.13 -8.11
N ALA A 165 -13.14 8.59 -8.90
CA ALA A 165 -14.45 7.95 -9.01
C ALA A 165 -14.25 6.45 -9.31
N HIS A 166 -15.01 5.58 -8.65
CA HIS A 166 -14.85 4.12 -8.69
C HIS A 166 -13.51 3.57 -8.14
N GLY A 167 -12.66 4.42 -7.60
CA GLY A 167 -11.44 3.99 -6.92
C GLY A 167 -11.75 3.13 -5.69
N THR A 168 -10.81 2.32 -5.28
CA THR A 168 -10.98 1.36 -4.17
C THR A 168 -9.94 1.54 -3.09
N ALA A 169 -10.23 1.05 -1.90
CA ALA A 169 -9.26 0.96 -0.82
C ALA A 169 -9.39 -0.38 -0.09
N ALA A 170 -8.28 -0.95 0.34
CA ALA A 170 -8.27 -2.17 1.12
C ALA A 170 -7.28 -2.07 2.28
N THR A 171 -7.62 -2.73 3.38
CA THR A 171 -6.76 -2.84 4.56
C THR A 171 -7.04 -4.13 5.33
N TYR A 172 -5.98 -4.66 5.94
CA TYR A 172 -6.07 -5.85 6.77
C TYR A 172 -6.89 -5.67 8.06
N THR A 173 -7.13 -4.42 8.50
CA THR A 173 -7.88 -4.15 9.71
C THR A 173 -9.38 -4.10 9.47
N ALA A 174 -10.16 -4.63 10.41
CA ALA A 174 -11.61 -4.48 10.45
C ALA A 174 -12.10 -3.60 11.61
N ALA A 175 -11.20 -2.75 12.15
CA ALA A 175 -11.51 -1.87 13.26
C ALA A 175 -12.70 -0.94 12.92
N GLY A 176 -13.65 -0.84 13.84
CA GLY A 176 -14.91 -0.12 13.59
C GLY A 176 -14.71 1.36 13.29
N PHE A 177 -13.74 2.01 13.96
CA PHE A 177 -13.47 3.43 13.74
C PHE A 177 -12.80 3.70 12.37
N VAL A 178 -11.93 2.79 11.89
CA VAL A 178 -11.34 2.88 10.54
C VAL A 178 -12.43 2.77 9.47
N ARG A 179 -13.34 1.80 9.61
CA ARG A 179 -14.47 1.64 8.70
C ARG A 179 -15.40 2.84 8.69
N ARG A 180 -15.68 3.43 9.87
CA ARG A 180 -16.46 4.68 9.94
C ARG A 180 -15.74 5.83 9.24
N GLY A 181 -14.44 6.02 9.53
CA GLY A 181 -13.65 7.07 8.88
C GLY A 181 -13.64 6.97 7.36
N LEU A 182 -13.53 5.75 6.80
CA LEU A 182 -13.67 5.53 5.35
C LEU A 182 -15.09 5.83 4.85
N GLY A 183 -16.13 5.46 5.62
CA GLY A 183 -17.51 5.81 5.29
C GLY A 183 -17.76 7.32 5.29
N ASP A 184 -17.25 8.02 6.30
CA ASP A 184 -17.32 9.48 6.41
C ASP A 184 -16.53 10.19 5.28
N ALA A 185 -15.49 9.53 4.76
CA ALA A 185 -14.71 9.98 3.59
C ALA A 185 -15.42 9.74 2.25
N GLY A 186 -16.62 9.16 2.25
CA GLY A 186 -17.43 8.95 1.05
C GLY A 186 -17.36 7.55 0.44
N PHE A 187 -16.62 6.63 1.03
CA PHE A 187 -16.57 5.26 0.52
C PHE A 187 -17.80 4.43 0.96
N THR A 188 -18.26 3.56 0.08
CA THR A 188 -19.05 2.39 0.47
C THR A 188 -18.09 1.36 1.06
N VAL A 189 -18.31 0.95 2.32
CA VAL A 189 -17.35 0.15 3.09
C VAL A 189 -17.93 -1.23 3.41
N GLU A 190 -17.17 -2.26 3.09
CA GLU A 190 -17.52 -3.65 3.35
C GLU A 190 -16.53 -4.32 4.31
N ARG A 191 -17.06 -5.19 5.17
CA ARG A 191 -16.26 -6.09 6.00
C ARG A 191 -16.30 -7.47 5.35
N VAL A 192 -15.15 -7.91 4.88
CA VAL A 192 -14.98 -9.18 4.16
C VAL A 192 -14.09 -10.15 4.94
N PRO A 193 -14.02 -11.44 4.57
CA PRO A 193 -13.10 -12.37 5.19
C PRO A 193 -11.64 -11.89 5.12
N GLY A 194 -10.94 -11.97 6.25
CA GLY A 194 -9.52 -11.61 6.34
C GLY A 194 -8.59 -12.77 5.98
N PHE A 195 -7.29 -12.56 6.12
CA PHE A 195 -6.25 -13.55 5.84
C PHE A 195 -5.79 -14.26 7.11
N GLY A 196 -5.55 -15.55 7.01
CA GLY A 196 -4.99 -16.38 8.07
C GLY A 196 -5.84 -16.34 9.36
N ARG A 197 -5.27 -15.86 10.45
CA ARG A 197 -5.96 -15.75 11.75
C ARG A 197 -6.86 -14.51 11.87
N LYS A 198 -6.73 -13.56 10.96
CA LYS A 198 -7.57 -12.35 10.94
C LYS A 198 -8.93 -12.70 10.34
N ARG A 199 -9.96 -12.78 11.19
CA ARG A 199 -11.31 -13.17 10.77
C ARG A 199 -11.88 -12.26 9.68
N HIS A 200 -11.58 -10.96 9.72
CA HIS A 200 -12.12 -9.98 8.79
C HIS A 200 -11.07 -8.93 8.43
N MET A 201 -11.24 -8.39 7.24
CA MET A 201 -10.55 -7.22 6.71
C MET A 201 -11.58 -6.21 6.18
N THR A 202 -11.13 -5.05 5.70
CA THR A 202 -11.99 -4.01 5.13
C THR A 202 -11.65 -3.78 3.68
N CYS A 203 -12.69 -3.76 2.83
CA CYS A 203 -12.63 -3.24 1.47
C CYS A 203 -13.56 -2.03 1.38
N ALA A 204 -13.20 -1.07 0.54
CA ALA A 204 -14.00 0.14 0.36
C ALA A 204 -13.96 0.58 -1.11
N ARG A 205 -15.04 1.21 -1.58
CA ARG A 205 -15.15 1.69 -2.95
C ARG A 205 -15.74 3.09 -2.97
N MET A 206 -15.10 3.99 -3.72
CA MET A 206 -15.64 5.32 -3.99
C MET A 206 -16.79 5.20 -5.00
N PRO A 207 -17.94 5.80 -4.74
CA PRO A 207 -19.03 5.87 -5.71
C PRO A 207 -18.63 6.71 -6.93
N THR A 208 -19.57 6.85 -7.86
CA THR A 208 -19.44 7.66 -9.08
C THR A 208 -19.33 9.14 -8.77
#